data_b2cdb53bb822639bd6ef257559f3cad6
#
_entry.id   b2cdb53bb822639bd6ef257559f3cad6
#
_cell.length_a   1.000
_cell.length_b   1.000
_cell.length_c   1.000
_cell.angle_alpha   90.00
_cell.angle_beta   90.00
_cell.angle_gamma   90.00
#
_symmetry.space_group_name_H-M   'P 1'
#
loop_
_entity.id
_entity.type
_entity.pdbx_description
1 polymer ?
#
loop_
_entity_poly.entity_id
_entity_poly.type
_entity_poly.pdbx_seq_one_letter_code
_entity_poly.pdbx_strand_id
1 'polypeptide(L)'
;MAEFLRPFGPTIYKGRLSDEEITYIQKVSDETLEANNRIGKSLVGVMKDHMAAQVNDVDRFIKIIRPHLIEYAKYEYYRRQQYTFKGDGIQGDKGEIDWDGISFNLGKGPWINYQRAGEYQPCHEHVGEISSVVYIDMPPEIA
;
A
#
# COMPACT_ATOMS: atom_id res chain seq x y z
N MET A 1 -16.48 2.72 2.96
CA MET A 1 -16.71 1.27 2.89
C MET A 1 -15.55 0.68 2.10
N ALA A 2 -14.92 -0.39 2.60
CA ALA A 2 -13.83 -1.04 1.87
C ALA A 2 -14.40 -1.93 0.76
N GLU A 3 -13.67 -2.06 -0.34
CA GLU A 3 -14.06 -2.83 -1.50
C GLU A 3 -12.95 -3.81 -1.89
N PHE A 4 -13.33 -5.03 -2.26
CA PHE A 4 -12.41 -6.05 -2.75
C PHE A 4 -12.71 -6.39 -4.21
N LEU A 5 -11.72 -6.20 -5.07
CA LEU A 5 -11.84 -6.38 -6.51
C LEU A 5 -10.85 -7.45 -6.99
N ARG A 6 -11.23 -8.22 -8.00
CA ARG A 6 -10.36 -9.22 -8.62
C ARG A 6 -10.52 -9.23 -10.14
N PRO A 7 -10.18 -8.14 -10.82
CA PRO A 7 -10.41 -8.03 -12.26
C PRO A 7 -9.57 -9.03 -13.08
N PHE A 8 -8.36 -9.39 -12.61
CA PHE A 8 -7.40 -10.18 -13.38
C PHE A 8 -6.65 -11.24 -12.54
N GLY A 9 -7.20 -11.68 -11.43
CA GLY A 9 -6.60 -12.70 -10.58
C GLY A 9 -6.15 -12.22 -9.20
N PRO A 10 -5.13 -11.36 -9.06
CA PRO A 10 -4.77 -10.81 -7.75
C PRO A 10 -5.93 -10.02 -7.14
N THR A 11 -6.04 -10.09 -5.83
CA THR A 11 -7.04 -9.29 -5.10
C THR A 11 -6.54 -7.87 -4.95
N ILE A 12 -7.40 -6.91 -5.26
CA ILE A 12 -7.20 -5.50 -5.00
C ILE A 12 -8.12 -5.10 -3.84
N TYR A 13 -7.54 -4.57 -2.79
CA TYR A 13 -8.27 -3.92 -1.71
C TYR A 13 -8.29 -2.43 -1.95
N LYS A 14 -9.47 -1.84 -1.96
CA LYS A 14 -9.68 -0.40 -2.05
C LYS A 14 -10.31 0.07 -0.74
N GLY A 15 -9.53 0.74 0.07
CA GLY A 15 -9.97 1.39 1.31
C GLY A 15 -9.97 2.91 1.17
N ARG A 16 -10.57 3.58 2.13
CA ARG A 16 -10.56 5.04 2.24
C ARG A 16 -10.01 5.43 3.61
N LEU A 17 -9.06 6.32 3.62
CA LEU A 17 -8.56 6.96 4.82
C LEU A 17 -9.55 8.02 5.30
N SER A 18 -9.54 8.31 6.58
CA SER A 18 -10.28 9.43 7.16
C SER A 18 -9.67 10.77 6.74
N ASP A 19 -10.43 11.84 6.85
CA ASP A 19 -9.94 13.18 6.51
C ASP A 19 -8.77 13.60 7.41
N GLU A 20 -8.76 13.13 8.67
CA GLU A 20 -7.65 13.38 9.61
C GLU A 20 -6.37 12.64 9.16
N GLU A 21 -6.49 11.38 8.74
CA GLU A 21 -5.37 10.59 8.25
C GLU A 21 -4.81 11.16 6.94
N ILE A 22 -5.68 11.56 6.03
CA ILE A 22 -5.26 12.23 4.77
C ILE A 22 -4.53 13.54 5.08
N THR A 23 -5.08 14.38 5.96
CA THR A 23 -4.47 15.64 6.35
C THR A 23 -3.07 15.43 6.95
N TYR A 24 -2.93 14.38 7.78
CA TYR A 24 -1.63 14.04 8.34
C TYR A 24 -0.64 13.59 7.26
N ILE A 25 -1.06 12.68 6.35
CA ILE A 25 -0.17 12.19 5.28
C ILE A 25 0.22 13.34 4.34
N GLN A 26 -0.70 14.24 4.04
CA GLN A 26 -0.44 15.44 3.24
C GLN A 26 0.64 16.32 3.89
N LYS A 27 0.51 16.59 5.19
CA LYS A 27 1.52 17.33 5.95
C LYS A 27 2.89 16.65 5.88
N VAL A 28 2.96 15.33 6.08
CA VAL A 28 4.22 14.56 5.97
C VAL A 28 4.80 14.66 4.56
N SER A 29 3.95 14.65 3.53
CA SER A 29 4.37 14.84 2.14
C SER A 29 5.01 16.21 1.94
N ASP A 30 4.38 17.28 2.41
CA ASP A 30 4.88 18.64 2.27
C ASP A 30 6.21 18.83 2.99
N GLU A 31 6.31 18.39 4.25
CA GLU A 31 7.54 18.42 5.04
C GLU A 31 8.68 17.63 4.38
N THR A 32 8.35 16.48 3.78
CA THR A 32 9.31 15.64 3.07
C THR A 32 9.82 16.32 1.80
N LEU A 33 8.94 17.01 1.09
CA LEU A 33 9.29 17.79 -0.10
C LEU A 33 10.20 18.98 0.24
N GLU A 34 9.86 19.72 1.30
CA GLU A 34 10.63 20.85 1.78
C GLU A 34 12.04 20.46 2.25
N ALA A 35 12.15 19.33 2.95
CA ALA A 35 13.43 18.79 3.41
C ALA A 35 14.33 18.29 2.25
N ASN A 36 13.81 18.26 1.01
CA ASN A 36 14.52 17.84 -0.19
C ASN A 36 15.18 16.44 -0.07
N ASN A 37 14.57 15.55 0.70
CA ASN A 37 15.02 14.18 0.93
C ASN A 37 14.77 13.31 -0.32
N ARG A 38 15.32 13.72 -1.45
CA ARG A 38 15.12 13.05 -2.73
C ARG A 38 15.79 11.69 -2.72
N ILE A 39 15.02 10.67 -2.97
CA ILE A 39 15.56 9.36 -3.32
C ILE A 39 15.98 9.48 -4.78
N GLY A 40 17.29 9.63 -5.02
CA GLY A 40 17.82 9.80 -6.37
C GLY A 40 17.44 8.66 -7.31
N LYS A 41 17.76 8.80 -8.55
CA LYS A 41 17.77 8.00 -9.80
C LYS A 41 17.28 6.52 -9.82
N SER A 42 16.74 5.97 -8.73
CA SER A 42 16.37 4.56 -8.65
C SER A 42 14.93 4.25 -9.10
N LEU A 43 14.16 5.26 -9.49
CA LEU A 43 12.80 5.07 -9.97
C LEU A 43 12.80 4.86 -11.48
N VAL A 44 12.12 3.81 -11.90
CA VAL A 44 11.90 3.50 -13.31
C VAL A 44 10.82 4.42 -13.86
N GLY A 45 11.10 5.17 -14.92
CA GLY A 45 10.09 5.98 -15.61
C GLY A 45 10.59 7.34 -16.09
N VAL A 46 9.72 8.09 -16.73
CA VAL A 46 9.95 9.46 -17.19
C VAL A 46 9.47 10.41 -16.09
N MET A 47 10.35 10.69 -15.15
CA MET A 47 10.14 11.70 -14.11
C MET A 47 11.20 12.78 -14.26
N LYS A 48 10.80 13.97 -14.66
CA LYS A 48 11.74 15.06 -15.03
C LYS A 48 12.63 15.51 -13.88
N ASP A 49 12.13 15.45 -12.66
CA ASP A 49 12.83 15.96 -11.47
C ASP A 49 13.11 14.90 -10.40
N HIS A 50 12.90 13.61 -10.70
CA HIS A 50 13.08 12.49 -9.74
C HIS A 50 12.50 12.81 -8.34
N MET A 51 11.26 13.22 -8.33
CA MET A 51 10.59 13.68 -7.12
C MET A 51 10.02 12.51 -6.33
N ALA A 52 10.88 11.64 -5.82
CA ALA A 52 10.49 10.69 -4.80
C ALA A 52 11.27 10.97 -3.52
N ALA A 53 10.62 10.83 -2.40
CA ALA A 53 11.22 11.09 -1.11
C ALA A 53 10.80 10.03 -0.09
N GLN A 54 11.71 9.68 0.80
CA GLN A 54 11.47 8.73 1.88
C GLN A 54 10.60 9.39 2.95
N VAL A 55 9.59 8.66 3.44
CA VAL A 55 8.79 9.11 4.58
C VAL A 55 9.63 9.06 5.86
N ASN A 56 9.70 10.16 6.60
CA ASN A 56 10.49 10.27 7.82
C ASN A 56 9.84 9.56 9.02
N ASP A 57 8.52 9.71 9.20
CA ASP A 57 7.77 9.09 10.29
C ASP A 57 7.10 7.79 9.82
N VAL A 58 7.91 6.77 9.63
CA VAL A 58 7.47 5.45 9.16
C VAL A 58 6.49 4.80 10.14
N ASP A 59 6.75 4.90 11.43
CA ASP A 59 5.93 4.24 12.46
C ASP A 59 4.50 4.78 12.47
N ARG A 60 4.34 6.07 12.35
CA ARG A 60 3.02 6.68 12.29
C ARG A 60 2.30 6.38 10.97
N PHE A 61 3.01 6.38 9.86
CA PHE A 61 2.46 5.96 8.58
C PHE A 61 1.96 4.51 8.65
N ILE A 62 2.73 3.60 9.24
CA ILE A 62 2.33 2.21 9.44
C ILE A 62 1.09 2.10 10.31
N LYS A 63 0.96 2.88 11.37
CA LYS A 63 -0.25 2.88 12.21
C LYS A 63 -1.50 3.23 11.41
N ILE A 64 -1.39 4.13 10.45
CA ILE A 64 -2.51 4.53 9.57
C ILE A 64 -2.88 3.40 8.60
N ILE A 65 -1.92 2.81 7.92
CA ILE A 65 -2.21 1.79 6.90
C ILE A 65 -2.46 0.39 7.46
N ARG A 66 -1.99 0.10 8.68
CA ARG A 66 -2.07 -1.22 9.30
C ARG A 66 -3.48 -1.82 9.34
N PRO A 67 -4.55 -1.10 9.73
CA PRO A 67 -5.90 -1.64 9.70
C PRO A 67 -6.31 -2.14 8.31
N HIS A 68 -5.94 -1.42 7.26
CA HIS A 68 -6.22 -1.78 5.88
C HIS A 68 -5.44 -3.02 5.44
N LEU A 69 -4.17 -3.15 5.86
CA LEU A 69 -3.36 -4.33 5.59
C LEU A 69 -3.91 -5.58 6.29
N ILE A 70 -4.39 -5.44 7.53
CA ILE A 70 -5.04 -6.52 8.27
C ILE A 70 -6.34 -6.95 7.58
N GLU A 71 -7.17 -6.02 7.15
CA GLU A 71 -8.40 -6.31 6.40
C GLU A 71 -8.11 -7.11 5.12
N TYR A 72 -7.11 -6.66 4.35
CA TYR A 72 -6.66 -7.38 3.16
C TYR A 72 -6.16 -8.79 3.50
N ALA A 73 -5.32 -8.93 4.52
CA ALA A 73 -4.77 -10.21 4.94
C ALA A 73 -5.86 -11.19 5.41
N LYS A 74 -6.82 -10.70 6.18
CA LYS A 74 -8.02 -11.48 6.59
C LYS A 74 -8.78 -12.00 5.38
N TYR A 75 -9.10 -11.11 4.43
CA TYR A 75 -9.82 -11.49 3.22
C TYR A 75 -9.09 -12.58 2.44
N GLU A 76 -7.79 -12.41 2.17
CA GLU A 76 -6.98 -13.37 1.45
C GLU A 76 -6.84 -14.71 2.19
N TYR A 77 -6.67 -14.67 3.50
CA TYR A 77 -6.62 -15.88 4.32
C TYR A 77 -7.89 -16.69 4.21
N TYR A 78 -9.07 -16.10 4.47
CA TYR A 78 -10.33 -16.81 4.40
C TYR A 78 -10.67 -17.25 2.98
N ARG A 79 -10.34 -16.45 2.00
CA ARG A 79 -10.53 -16.81 0.60
C ARG A 79 -9.73 -18.08 0.22
N ARG A 80 -8.46 -18.13 0.60
CA ARG A 80 -7.60 -19.31 0.31
C ARG A 80 -8.12 -20.54 1.01
N GLN A 81 -8.58 -20.43 2.21
CA GLN A 81 -9.21 -21.53 2.96
C GLN A 81 -10.42 -22.12 2.22
N GLN A 82 -11.24 -21.30 1.59
CA GLN A 82 -12.40 -21.78 0.82
C GLN A 82 -12.00 -22.64 -0.41
N TYR A 83 -10.85 -22.40 -0.98
CA TYR A 83 -10.36 -23.14 -2.15
C TYR A 83 -9.60 -24.42 -1.78
N THR A 84 -8.89 -24.44 -0.68
CA THR A 84 -8.15 -25.61 -0.20
C THR A 84 -9.07 -26.72 0.31
N PHE A 85 -10.26 -26.39 0.75
CA PHE A 85 -11.23 -27.39 1.29
C PHE A 85 -11.90 -28.29 0.24
N LYS A 86 -11.73 -28.02 -1.04
CA LYS A 86 -12.42 -28.79 -2.10
C LYS A 86 -11.63 -29.99 -2.65
N GLY A 87 -10.41 -30.23 -2.21
CA GLY A 87 -9.55 -31.24 -2.86
C GLY A 87 -8.93 -32.29 -1.93
N ASP A 88 -8.22 -31.95 -0.89
CA ASP A 88 -7.18 -32.86 -0.38
C ASP A 88 -7.17 -33.13 1.14
N GLY A 89 -8.28 -33.00 1.84
CA GLY A 89 -8.40 -33.55 3.22
C GLY A 89 -7.37 -33.08 4.25
N ILE A 90 -6.55 -32.09 3.95
CA ILE A 90 -5.62 -31.48 4.91
C ILE A 90 -6.43 -30.52 5.77
N GLN A 91 -6.91 -31.01 6.90
CA GLN A 91 -7.36 -30.17 7.99
C GLN A 91 -6.12 -29.43 8.50
N GLY A 92 -5.84 -28.26 7.94
CA GLY A 92 -4.95 -27.29 8.59
C GLY A 92 -5.53 -26.94 9.95
N ASP A 93 -4.67 -26.94 10.95
CA ASP A 93 -5.03 -26.56 12.31
C ASP A 93 -5.77 -25.20 12.27
N LYS A 94 -7.04 -25.20 12.63
CA LYS A 94 -7.89 -24.01 12.63
C LYS A 94 -7.64 -23.17 13.87
N GLY A 95 -6.37 -22.99 14.24
CA GLY A 95 -6.00 -22.08 15.30
C GLY A 95 -6.56 -20.68 15.01
N GLU A 96 -7.14 -20.07 16.02
CA GLU A 96 -7.60 -18.70 15.93
C GLU A 96 -6.40 -17.78 15.69
N ILE A 97 -6.40 -17.06 14.57
CA ILE A 97 -5.28 -16.16 14.25
C ILE A 97 -5.42 -14.90 15.09
N ASP A 98 -4.39 -14.59 15.84
CA ASP A 98 -4.25 -13.28 16.49
C ASP A 98 -3.91 -12.21 15.43
N TRP A 99 -4.94 -11.61 14.86
CA TRP A 99 -4.82 -10.56 13.85
C TRP A 99 -4.19 -9.28 14.40
N ASP A 100 -4.32 -9.03 15.69
CA ASP A 100 -3.76 -7.83 16.31
C ASP A 100 -2.26 -8.00 16.58
N GLY A 101 -1.81 -9.22 16.77
CA GLY A 101 -0.40 -9.57 16.93
C GLY A 101 0.39 -9.66 15.60
N ILE A 102 -0.26 -9.60 14.43
CA ILE A 102 0.44 -9.68 13.15
C ILE A 102 1.37 -8.47 12.96
N SER A 103 2.62 -8.75 12.60
CA SER A 103 3.60 -7.76 12.19
C SER A 103 3.77 -7.75 10.67
N PHE A 104 3.99 -6.56 10.12
CA PHE A 104 4.32 -6.38 8.71
C PHE A 104 5.79 -5.97 8.60
N ASN A 105 6.55 -6.73 7.81
CA ASN A 105 7.92 -6.38 7.49
C ASN A 105 7.93 -5.51 6.24
N LEU A 106 8.38 -4.26 6.38
CA LEU A 106 8.58 -3.35 5.26
C LEU A 106 9.95 -3.62 4.65
N GLY A 107 9.98 -4.23 3.49
CA GLY A 107 11.23 -4.52 2.79
C GLY A 107 12.02 -3.25 2.44
N LYS A 108 11.33 -2.24 1.92
CA LYS A 108 11.81 -0.86 1.76
C LYS A 108 10.81 0.05 2.44
N GLY A 109 11.28 1.08 3.13
CA GLY A 109 10.39 2.06 3.76
C GLY A 109 9.44 2.70 2.75
N PRO A 110 8.32 3.26 3.22
CA PRO A 110 7.39 3.98 2.35
C PRO A 110 8.06 5.21 1.74
N TRP A 111 7.74 5.47 0.49
CA TRP A 111 8.22 6.66 -0.23
C TRP A 111 7.05 7.38 -0.88
N ILE A 112 7.23 8.64 -1.17
CA ILE A 112 6.24 9.50 -1.82
C ILE A 112 6.71 9.78 -3.25
N ASN A 113 5.82 9.58 -4.20
CA ASN A 113 6.02 9.95 -5.59
C ASN A 113 5.26 11.24 -5.90
N TYR A 114 5.96 12.22 -6.45
CA TYR A 114 5.37 13.45 -6.96
C TYR A 114 5.39 13.39 -8.48
N GLN A 115 4.24 13.17 -9.08
CA GLN A 115 4.10 13.08 -10.53
C GLN A 115 3.42 14.32 -11.10
N ARG A 116 3.96 14.85 -12.17
CA ARG A 116 3.38 15.96 -12.94
C ARG A 116 2.68 15.45 -14.19
N ALA A 117 1.89 16.31 -14.82
CA ALA A 117 1.25 15.98 -16.09
C ALA A 117 2.27 15.49 -17.13
N GLY A 118 1.99 14.36 -17.75
CA GLY A 118 2.87 13.73 -18.72
C GLY A 118 4.02 12.90 -18.17
N GLU A 119 4.16 12.81 -16.83
CA GLU A 119 5.09 11.88 -16.19
C GLU A 119 4.40 10.55 -15.91
N TYR A 120 5.12 9.46 -16.05
CA TYR A 120 4.61 8.13 -15.77
C TYR A 120 5.71 7.18 -15.30
N GLN A 121 5.29 6.17 -14.56
CA GLN A 121 6.11 4.99 -14.29
C GLN A 121 5.61 3.85 -15.17
N PRO A 122 6.50 3.18 -15.94
CA PRO A 122 6.10 2.01 -16.71
C PRO A 122 5.71 0.87 -15.79
N CYS A 123 5.03 -0.13 -16.35
CA CYS A 123 4.71 -1.35 -15.64
C CYS A 123 6.01 -1.97 -15.08
N HIS A 124 6.04 -2.23 -13.78
CA HIS A 124 7.19 -2.78 -13.08
C HIS A 124 6.73 -3.68 -11.93
N GLU A 125 7.65 -4.48 -11.43
CA GLU A 125 7.39 -5.40 -10.33
C GLU A 125 7.93 -4.85 -9.00
N HIS A 126 7.21 -5.16 -7.92
CA HIS A 126 7.67 -4.96 -6.57
C HIS A 126 7.99 -6.29 -5.91
N VAL A 127 9.08 -6.32 -5.16
CA VAL A 127 9.42 -7.45 -4.29
C VAL A 127 8.59 -7.33 -3.02
N GLY A 128 7.83 -8.38 -2.70
CA GLY A 128 7.01 -8.42 -1.49
C GLY A 128 5.70 -9.17 -1.70
N GLU A 129 5.05 -9.53 -0.62
CA GLU A 129 3.76 -10.24 -0.64
C GLU A 129 2.57 -9.29 -0.84
N ILE A 130 2.72 -8.06 -0.36
CA ILE A 130 1.70 -7.02 -0.44
C ILE A 130 2.36 -5.73 -0.95
N SER A 131 1.74 -5.08 -1.91
CA SER A 131 2.08 -3.73 -2.34
C SER A 131 0.89 -2.83 -2.09
N SER A 132 1.13 -1.63 -1.58
CA SER A 132 0.07 -0.65 -1.32
C SER A 132 0.43 0.71 -1.88
N VAL A 133 -0.59 1.43 -2.33
CA VAL A 133 -0.48 2.81 -2.80
C VAL A 133 -1.53 3.64 -2.07
N VAL A 134 -1.12 4.79 -1.56
CA VAL A 134 -2.01 5.80 -1.01
C VAL A 134 -2.00 7.00 -1.94
N TYR A 135 -3.15 7.33 -2.49
CA TYR A 135 -3.33 8.54 -3.28
C TYR A 135 -3.64 9.70 -2.32
N ILE A 136 -2.79 10.71 -2.31
CA ILE A 136 -2.87 11.86 -1.39
C ILE A 136 -3.55 13.03 -2.11
N ASP A 137 -3.10 13.31 -3.31
CA ASP A 137 -3.62 14.37 -4.17
C ASP A 137 -3.78 13.82 -5.59
N MET A 138 -4.99 13.91 -6.10
CA MET A 138 -5.31 13.44 -7.45
C MET A 138 -6.08 14.52 -8.19
N PRO A 139 -5.73 14.81 -9.44
CA PRO A 139 -6.54 15.67 -10.28
C PRO A 139 -7.98 15.15 -10.36
N PRO A 140 -9.00 16.03 -10.29
CA PRO A 140 -10.40 15.61 -10.29
C PRO A 140 -10.80 14.83 -11.54
N GLU A 141 -10.05 14.97 -12.63
CA GLU A 141 -10.28 14.26 -13.91
C GLU A 141 -9.97 12.76 -13.83
N ILE A 142 -9.21 12.32 -12.82
CA ILE A 142 -8.81 10.92 -12.61
C ILE A 142 -9.18 10.37 -11.23
N ALA A 143 -9.87 11.17 -10.41
CA ALA A 143 -10.29 10.79 -9.06
C ALA A 143 -11.59 9.96 -9.06
#